data_25a3edda2d17b7fd5602de5f03fd7d24
#
_entry.id   25a3edda2d17b7fd5602de5f03fd7d24
#
_cell.length_a   1.000
_cell.length_b   1.000
_cell.length_c   1.000
_cell.angle_alpha   90.00
_cell.angle_beta   90.00
_cell.angle_gamma   90.00
#
_symmetry.space_group_name_H-M   'P 1'
#
loop_
_entity.id
_entity.type
_entity.pdbx_description
1 polymer ?
#
loop_
_entity_poly.entity_id
_entity_poly.type
_entity_poly.pdbx_seq_one_letter_code
_entity_poly.pdbx_strand_id
1 'polypeptide(L)'
;MARIRFLALTGFALSLLAFVQQAGGYLQPAVNLGFTSFLDGIPPAGPGWYFAQYVQYYTADDLKDMPSVPNPQIDAWIGLTQVIYQSDKEVLLKGKWGLDVIVPEAYLDSSPIPDNGAGFGDVLVGPYLQWDPVMGSQGPIFVHRIELQTIFPTGKYDVNKALNPGSNVYAFDPYWAGTWFITPKLSASWRLHYLWSSENNENDIQAGQAFHANLAASYEVVPHQLRVGINGYWLKQLSDTKQNGAAIPDDEQVVGIGPGVLASFSQHTHLFLNAYWETAAEYRPQGQRFNIRFVHHFK
;
A
#
# COMPACT_ATOMS: atom_id res chain seq x y z
N MET A 1 -45.84 -35.42 -13.52
CA MET A 1 -45.59 -34.01 -13.15
C MET A 1 -44.44 -33.90 -12.13
N ALA A 2 -43.24 -34.35 -12.45
CA ALA A 2 -42.11 -34.36 -11.51
C ALA A 2 -40.74 -34.11 -12.15
N ARG A 3 -40.68 -33.40 -13.28
CA ARG A 3 -39.41 -33.10 -13.99
C ARG A 3 -39.04 -31.61 -14.17
N ILE A 4 -39.87 -30.68 -13.66
CA ILE A 4 -39.63 -29.23 -13.90
C ILE A 4 -39.02 -28.54 -12.67
N ARG A 5 -38.93 -29.19 -11.48
CA ARG A 5 -38.39 -28.56 -10.26
C ARG A 5 -36.88 -28.72 -10.06
N PHE A 6 -36.20 -29.60 -10.79
CA PHE A 6 -34.77 -29.85 -10.62
C PHE A 6 -33.85 -28.91 -11.44
N LEU A 7 -34.37 -28.32 -12.52
CA LEU A 7 -33.60 -27.40 -13.36
C LEU A 7 -33.55 -25.95 -12.82
N ALA A 8 -34.50 -25.57 -11.97
CA ALA A 8 -34.53 -24.23 -11.36
C ALA A 8 -33.55 -24.09 -10.18
N LEU A 9 -33.27 -25.17 -9.45
CA LEU A 9 -32.35 -25.15 -8.30
C LEU A 9 -30.87 -25.17 -8.73
N THR A 10 -30.54 -25.81 -9.82
CA THR A 10 -29.16 -25.83 -10.36
C THR A 10 -28.79 -24.52 -11.04
N GLY A 11 -29.74 -23.83 -11.68
CA GLY A 11 -29.52 -22.49 -12.27
C GLY A 11 -29.31 -21.40 -11.21
N PHE A 12 -30.00 -21.51 -10.07
CA PHE A 12 -29.87 -20.55 -8.97
C PHE A 12 -28.57 -20.73 -8.19
N ALA A 13 -28.09 -21.97 -8.01
CA ALA A 13 -26.81 -22.26 -7.37
C ALA A 13 -25.60 -21.86 -8.24
N LEU A 14 -25.69 -22.04 -9.57
CA LEU A 14 -24.65 -21.60 -10.49
C LEU A 14 -24.58 -20.08 -10.65
N SER A 15 -25.74 -19.37 -10.56
CA SER A 15 -25.76 -17.92 -10.55
C SER A 15 -25.26 -17.33 -9.22
N LEU A 16 -25.48 -18.00 -8.08
CA LEU A 16 -24.90 -17.61 -6.80
C LEU A 16 -23.38 -17.79 -6.77
N LEU A 17 -22.85 -18.87 -7.35
CA LEU A 17 -21.39 -19.08 -7.46
C LEU A 17 -20.72 -18.08 -8.39
N ALA A 18 -21.35 -17.70 -9.50
CA ALA A 18 -20.86 -16.64 -10.37
C ALA A 18 -20.93 -15.23 -9.70
N PHE A 19 -21.95 -15.01 -8.85
CA PHE A 19 -22.07 -13.77 -8.06
C PHE A 19 -21.03 -13.69 -6.93
N VAL A 20 -20.62 -14.81 -6.33
CA VAL A 20 -19.59 -14.82 -5.28
C VAL A 20 -18.21 -14.48 -5.85
N GLN A 21 -17.92 -14.84 -7.09
CA GLN A 21 -16.68 -14.43 -7.77
C GLN A 21 -16.62 -12.93 -8.14
N GLN A 22 -17.77 -12.26 -8.30
CA GLN A 22 -17.87 -10.81 -8.50
C GLN A 22 -18.17 -10.01 -7.23
N ALA A 23 -18.58 -10.65 -6.15
CA ALA A 23 -19.01 -10.00 -4.91
C ALA A 23 -17.80 -9.73 -4.00
N GLY A 24 -17.06 -8.69 -4.29
CA GLY A 24 -16.28 -8.01 -3.27
C GLY A 24 -14.82 -8.32 -3.17
N GLY A 25 -14.20 -8.84 -4.20
CA GLY A 25 -12.74 -8.94 -4.24
C GLY A 25 -12.13 -7.58 -4.64
N TYR A 26 -11.34 -7.02 -3.76
CA TYR A 26 -10.38 -6.00 -4.09
C TYR A 26 -9.41 -6.57 -5.14
N LEU A 27 -9.41 -6.01 -6.34
CA LEU A 27 -8.73 -6.62 -7.50
C LEU A 27 -7.27 -6.17 -7.62
N GLN A 28 -6.93 -4.99 -7.09
CA GLN A 28 -5.56 -4.50 -7.09
C GLN A 28 -4.66 -5.30 -6.14
N PRO A 29 -3.38 -5.53 -6.48
CA PRO A 29 -2.40 -6.03 -5.51
C PRO A 29 -2.31 -5.12 -4.29
N ALA A 30 -1.91 -5.66 -3.14
CA ALA A 30 -1.69 -4.86 -1.94
C ALA A 30 -0.57 -3.83 -2.18
N VAL A 31 -0.88 -2.55 -1.98
CA VAL A 31 0.02 -1.41 -2.23
C VAL A 31 0.17 -0.51 -1.01
N ASN A 32 1.14 0.40 -1.09
CA ASN A 32 1.44 1.36 -0.03
C ASN A 32 0.35 2.44 0.08
N LEU A 33 -0.74 2.17 0.81
CA LEU A 33 -1.74 3.17 1.19
C LEU A 33 -1.56 3.57 2.65
N GLY A 34 -0.87 4.69 2.87
CA GLY A 34 -0.67 5.28 4.18
C GLY A 34 0.43 4.65 5.04
N PHE A 35 1.20 3.67 4.56
CA PHE A 35 2.35 3.13 5.30
C PHE A 35 3.49 4.15 5.43
N THR A 36 3.64 5.07 4.48
CA THR A 36 4.65 6.13 4.51
C THR A 36 4.00 7.51 4.67
N SER A 37 4.73 8.44 5.27
CA SER A 37 4.22 9.77 5.61
C SER A 37 5.33 10.83 5.61
N PHE A 38 5.70 11.37 6.78
CA PHE A 38 6.64 12.47 6.92
C PHE A 38 8.06 12.10 6.52
N LEU A 39 8.79 13.07 5.94
CA LEU A 39 10.19 12.97 5.57
C LEU A 39 10.48 11.80 4.63
N ASP A 40 9.55 11.48 3.73
CA ASP A 40 9.73 10.40 2.76
C ASP A 40 10.83 10.74 1.73
N GLY A 41 11.53 9.74 1.25
CA GLY A 41 12.70 9.93 0.37
C GLY A 41 13.98 10.36 1.09
N ILE A 42 14.00 10.40 2.42
CA ILE A 42 15.18 10.70 3.23
C ILE A 42 15.72 9.44 3.91
N PRO A 43 17.00 9.05 3.73
CA PRO A 43 17.67 8.12 4.62
C PRO A 43 18.04 8.89 5.90
N PRO A 44 17.44 8.54 7.07
CA PRO A 44 17.57 9.40 8.27
C PRO A 44 18.99 9.60 8.78
N ALA A 45 19.87 8.64 8.54
CA ALA A 45 21.23 8.61 9.09
C ALA A 45 22.31 8.32 8.04
N GLY A 46 22.00 8.39 6.74
CA GLY A 46 22.94 8.18 5.65
C GLY A 46 23.15 6.72 5.24
N PRO A 47 24.32 6.36 4.71
CA PRO A 47 24.60 5.00 4.24
C PRO A 47 24.59 3.96 5.36
N GLY A 48 24.29 2.71 5.01
CA GLY A 48 24.27 1.57 5.95
C GLY A 48 23.01 0.73 5.84
N TRP A 49 22.78 -0.10 6.83
CA TRP A 49 21.64 -0.96 6.94
C TRP A 49 20.53 -0.32 7.76
N TYR A 50 19.30 -0.46 7.28
CA TYR A 50 18.11 -0.05 8.02
C TYR A 50 17.19 -1.24 8.20
N PHE A 51 16.52 -1.24 9.33
CA PHE A 51 15.38 -2.10 9.62
C PHE A 51 14.16 -1.22 9.83
N ALA A 52 13.05 -1.60 9.22
CA ALA A 52 11.77 -1.00 9.54
C ALA A 52 10.72 -2.08 9.79
N GLN A 53 9.89 -1.84 10.78
CA GLN A 53 8.72 -2.66 11.08
C GLN A 53 7.48 -1.79 11.01
N TYR A 54 6.50 -2.24 10.25
CA TYR A 54 5.19 -1.60 10.15
C TYR A 54 4.13 -2.51 10.74
N VAL A 55 3.16 -1.91 11.38
CA VAL A 55 1.91 -2.57 11.77
C VAL A 55 0.77 -1.65 11.38
N GLN A 56 -0.14 -2.14 10.54
CA GLN A 56 -1.36 -1.44 10.16
C GLN A 56 -2.57 -2.24 10.62
N TYR A 57 -3.52 -1.58 11.25
CA TYR A 57 -4.88 -2.06 11.43
C TYR A 57 -5.80 -1.33 10.44
N TYR A 58 -6.56 -2.08 9.67
CA TYR A 58 -7.60 -1.60 8.76
C TYR A 58 -8.95 -2.16 9.19
N THR A 59 -9.98 -1.32 9.20
CA THR A 59 -11.36 -1.74 9.43
C THR A 59 -12.30 -1.01 8.48
N ALA A 60 -13.28 -1.74 7.91
CA ALA A 60 -14.30 -1.20 7.02
C ALA A 60 -15.62 -1.97 7.17
N ASP A 61 -16.72 -1.25 7.15
CA ASP A 61 -18.08 -1.76 7.19
C ASP A 61 -18.95 -1.25 6.02
N ASP A 62 -18.32 -0.60 5.04
CA ASP A 62 -18.97 0.01 3.88
C ASP A 62 -18.27 -0.42 2.59
N LEU A 63 -19.03 -0.97 1.64
CA LEU A 63 -18.54 -1.39 0.32
C LEU A 63 -19.13 -0.45 -0.74
N LYS A 64 -18.29 0.39 -1.33
CA LYS A 64 -18.73 1.37 -2.33
C LYS A 64 -18.76 0.76 -3.72
N ASP A 65 -19.86 0.99 -4.44
CA ASP A 65 -20.08 0.58 -5.84
C ASP A 65 -19.84 -0.91 -6.12
N MET A 66 -19.87 -1.72 -5.08
CA MET A 66 -19.70 -3.17 -5.12
C MET A 66 -21.07 -3.86 -4.93
N PRO A 67 -21.24 -5.14 -5.34
CA PRO A 67 -22.45 -5.88 -5.08
C PRO A 67 -22.85 -5.83 -3.60
N SER A 68 -24.12 -5.57 -3.35
CA SER A 68 -24.65 -5.43 -2.00
C SER A 68 -24.46 -6.72 -1.20
N VAL A 69 -23.72 -6.62 -0.12
CA VAL A 69 -23.51 -7.68 0.87
C VAL A 69 -24.14 -7.20 2.19
N PRO A 70 -24.99 -8.00 2.84
CA PRO A 70 -25.61 -7.57 4.09
C PRO A 70 -24.60 -7.47 5.23
N ASN A 71 -24.54 -6.31 5.87
CA ASN A 71 -23.68 -6.01 7.02
C ASN A 71 -22.20 -6.44 6.78
N PRO A 72 -21.52 -5.89 5.74
CA PRO A 72 -20.14 -6.23 5.49
C PRO A 72 -19.27 -5.76 6.64
N GLN A 73 -18.29 -6.58 7.02
CA GLN A 73 -17.26 -6.22 7.96
C GLN A 73 -15.93 -6.77 7.46
N ILE A 74 -14.92 -5.94 7.43
CA ILE A 74 -13.55 -6.31 7.08
C ILE A 74 -12.62 -5.75 8.13
N ASP A 75 -11.85 -6.62 8.79
CA ASP A 75 -10.78 -6.28 9.70
C ASP A 75 -9.48 -6.90 9.19
N ALA A 76 -8.42 -6.12 9.11
CA ALA A 76 -7.12 -6.60 8.66
C ALA A 76 -6.00 -6.04 9.53
N TRP A 77 -5.11 -6.92 9.99
CA TRP A 77 -3.82 -6.59 10.56
C TRP A 77 -2.75 -6.89 9.52
N ILE A 78 -1.94 -5.90 9.18
CA ILE A 78 -0.89 -6.03 8.18
C ILE A 78 0.43 -5.65 8.82
N GLY A 79 1.37 -6.60 8.83
CA GLY A 79 2.75 -6.38 9.22
C GLY A 79 3.64 -6.27 7.98
N LEU A 80 4.62 -5.35 7.99
CA LEU A 80 5.67 -5.30 6.98
C LEU A 80 7.02 -5.29 7.69
N THR A 81 7.79 -6.35 7.48
CA THR A 81 9.19 -6.40 7.90
C THR A 81 10.07 -5.97 6.74
N GLN A 82 10.79 -4.87 6.89
CA GLN A 82 11.58 -4.25 5.84
C GLN A 82 13.06 -4.17 6.23
N VAL A 83 13.93 -4.59 5.31
CA VAL A 83 15.38 -4.44 5.40
C VAL A 83 15.86 -3.63 4.22
N ILE A 84 16.62 -2.57 4.49
CA ILE A 84 17.11 -1.64 3.48
C ILE A 84 18.62 -1.54 3.59
N TYR A 85 19.31 -1.60 2.46
CA TYR A 85 20.72 -1.24 2.37
C TYR A 85 20.88 0.05 1.54
N GLN A 86 21.54 1.05 2.10
CA GLN A 86 21.92 2.28 1.43
C GLN A 86 23.42 2.32 1.22
N SER A 87 23.88 2.37 -0.02
CA SER A 87 25.27 2.54 -0.35
C SER A 87 25.72 4.02 -0.24
N ASP A 88 27.00 4.23 -0.03
CA ASP A 88 27.68 5.54 -0.18
C ASP A 88 28.17 5.80 -1.61
N LYS A 89 28.10 4.79 -2.50
CA LYS A 89 28.65 4.85 -3.85
C LYS A 89 27.66 5.43 -4.84
N GLU A 90 28.06 6.50 -5.51
CA GLU A 90 27.36 7.04 -6.67
C GLU A 90 27.47 6.08 -7.87
N VAL A 91 26.39 5.87 -8.60
CA VAL A 91 26.35 4.97 -9.77
C VAL A 91 25.75 5.64 -10.99
N LEU A 92 24.59 6.25 -10.91
CA LEU A 92 23.89 6.86 -12.02
C LEU A 92 23.40 8.25 -11.63
N LEU A 93 23.66 9.27 -12.49
CA LEU A 93 23.22 10.66 -12.29
C LEU A 93 23.55 11.20 -10.88
N LYS A 94 24.69 10.79 -10.30
CA LYS A 94 25.10 11.05 -8.91
C LYS A 94 24.18 10.46 -7.85
N GLY A 95 23.27 9.58 -8.22
CA GLY A 95 22.45 8.83 -7.28
C GLY A 95 23.27 7.71 -6.65
N LYS A 96 23.13 7.55 -5.34
CA LYS A 96 23.68 6.44 -4.56
C LYS A 96 22.69 5.28 -4.61
N TRP A 97 23.18 4.08 -4.93
CA TRP A 97 22.31 2.92 -5.04
C TRP A 97 21.90 2.37 -3.67
N GLY A 98 20.79 1.72 -3.63
CA GLY A 98 20.34 0.95 -2.48
C GLY A 98 19.41 -0.19 -2.91
N LEU A 99 19.09 -1.03 -1.95
CA LEU A 99 18.19 -2.16 -2.13
C LEU A 99 17.22 -2.21 -0.95
N ASP A 100 15.96 -2.38 -1.27
CA ASP A 100 14.86 -2.56 -0.32
C ASP A 100 14.27 -3.95 -0.49
N VAL A 101 14.02 -4.64 0.63
CA VAL A 101 13.30 -5.92 0.66
C VAL A 101 12.25 -5.85 1.76
N ILE A 102 11.00 -6.13 1.40
CA ILE A 102 9.86 -6.15 2.32
C ILE A 102 9.21 -7.52 2.28
N VAL A 103 9.00 -8.08 3.48
CA VAL A 103 8.22 -9.30 3.69
C VAL A 103 6.93 -8.92 4.40
N PRO A 104 5.78 -8.94 3.70
CA PRO A 104 4.48 -8.70 4.31
C PRO A 104 3.94 -9.94 5.04
N GLU A 105 3.15 -9.69 6.06
CA GLU A 105 2.28 -10.66 6.72
C GLU A 105 0.91 -10.02 6.94
N ALA A 106 -0.15 -10.81 6.87
CA ALA A 106 -1.50 -10.33 7.09
C ALA A 106 -2.32 -11.31 7.92
N TYR A 107 -3.20 -10.78 8.75
CA TYR A 107 -4.31 -11.49 9.36
C TYR A 107 -5.59 -10.78 8.90
N LEU A 108 -6.43 -11.53 8.18
CA LEU A 108 -7.70 -11.06 7.62
C LEU A 108 -8.84 -11.72 8.40
N ASP A 109 -9.85 -10.92 8.72
CA ASP A 109 -11.11 -11.38 9.33
C ASP A 109 -12.25 -10.61 8.68
N SER A 110 -13.13 -11.30 7.95
CA SER A 110 -14.19 -10.64 7.22
C SER A 110 -15.48 -11.47 7.19
N SER A 111 -16.61 -10.78 7.18
CA SER A 111 -17.94 -11.38 7.15
C SER A 111 -18.90 -10.48 6.35
N PRO A 112 -19.78 -11.06 5.53
CA PRO A 112 -19.84 -12.45 5.05
C PRO A 112 -18.90 -12.71 3.87
N ILE A 113 -17.98 -11.79 3.58
CA ILE A 113 -16.98 -11.91 2.50
C ILE A 113 -15.97 -13.00 2.89
N PRO A 114 -15.71 -14.00 2.03
CA PRO A 114 -14.76 -15.07 2.38
C PRO A 114 -13.31 -14.57 2.32
N ASP A 115 -12.59 -14.68 3.44
CA ASP A 115 -11.17 -14.39 3.54
C ASP A 115 -10.31 -15.65 3.69
N ASN A 116 -8.99 -15.49 3.55
CA ASN A 116 -8.00 -16.56 3.67
C ASN A 116 -7.24 -16.53 5.02
N GLY A 117 -7.71 -15.74 5.98
CA GLY A 117 -7.17 -15.65 7.33
C GLY A 117 -5.72 -15.15 7.38
N ALA A 118 -4.90 -15.79 8.23
CA ALA A 118 -3.50 -15.40 8.42
C ALA A 118 -2.58 -16.01 7.36
N GLY A 119 -1.56 -15.23 6.93
CA GLY A 119 -0.53 -15.70 6.02
C GLY A 119 0.50 -14.65 5.66
N PHE A 120 1.58 -15.09 5.01
CA PHE A 120 2.52 -14.17 4.39
C PHE A 120 1.92 -13.57 3.12
N GLY A 121 2.21 -12.31 2.88
CA GLY A 121 1.92 -11.61 1.64
C GLY A 121 3.01 -11.79 0.59
N ASP A 122 2.89 -11.06 -0.49
CA ASP A 122 3.82 -11.09 -1.61
C ASP A 122 5.08 -10.30 -1.28
N VAL A 123 6.26 -10.89 -1.45
CA VAL A 123 7.55 -10.25 -1.18
C VAL A 123 7.80 -9.13 -2.19
N LEU A 124 8.25 -7.97 -1.68
CA LEU A 124 8.62 -6.82 -2.47
C LEU A 124 10.15 -6.67 -2.47
N VAL A 125 10.72 -6.39 -3.64
CA VAL A 125 12.14 -6.06 -3.81
C VAL A 125 12.26 -4.80 -4.64
N GLY A 126 12.99 -3.81 -4.14
CA GLY A 126 13.16 -2.50 -4.79
C GLY A 126 14.61 -2.04 -4.84
N PRO A 127 15.33 -2.19 -5.97
CA PRO A 127 16.55 -1.41 -6.17
C PRO A 127 16.20 0.07 -6.35
N TYR A 128 16.99 0.94 -5.74
CA TYR A 128 16.71 2.37 -5.78
C TYR A 128 17.93 3.25 -5.94
N LEU A 129 17.69 4.50 -6.33
CA LEU A 129 18.65 5.59 -6.33
C LEU A 129 18.20 6.66 -5.33
N GLN A 130 19.14 7.02 -4.45
CA GLN A 130 18.99 8.07 -3.46
C GLN A 130 19.94 9.21 -3.80
N TRP A 131 19.46 10.43 -3.88
CA TRP A 131 20.30 11.61 -4.04
C TRP A 131 20.57 12.28 -2.70
N ASP A 132 21.75 12.88 -2.58
CA ASP A 132 22.07 13.71 -1.44
C ASP A 132 21.14 14.93 -1.38
N PRO A 133 20.83 15.45 -0.19
CA PRO A 133 19.98 16.62 -0.06
C PRO A 133 20.55 17.83 -0.80
N VAL A 134 19.69 18.54 -1.53
CA VAL A 134 19.99 19.87 -2.03
C VAL A 134 20.03 20.80 -0.84
N MET A 135 21.19 21.42 -0.59
CA MET A 135 21.41 22.28 0.58
C MET A 135 21.17 23.75 0.26
N GLY A 136 20.51 24.45 1.17
CA GLY A 136 20.38 25.91 1.20
C GLY A 136 21.17 26.52 2.34
N SER A 137 21.00 27.82 2.57
CA SER A 137 21.71 28.55 3.62
C SER A 137 21.29 28.16 5.04
N GLN A 138 20.09 27.56 5.20
CA GLN A 138 19.51 27.20 6.50
C GLN A 138 19.36 25.66 6.68
N GLY A 139 19.95 24.84 5.82
CA GLY A 139 19.85 23.40 5.84
C GLY A 139 19.33 22.81 4.53
N PRO A 140 18.85 21.57 4.54
CA PRO A 140 18.31 20.94 3.35
C PRO A 140 17.06 21.66 2.83
N ILE A 141 16.98 21.80 1.50
CA ILE A 141 15.78 22.32 0.81
C ILE A 141 14.97 21.16 0.24
N PHE A 142 15.65 20.17 -0.34
CA PHE A 142 15.00 19.10 -1.06
C PHE A 142 15.83 17.82 -1.00
N VAL A 143 15.16 16.68 -0.90
CA VAL A 143 15.77 15.35 -1.01
C VAL A 143 14.79 14.41 -1.69
N HIS A 144 15.29 13.46 -2.46
CA HIS A 144 14.42 12.52 -3.16
C HIS A 144 15.08 11.17 -3.42
N ARG A 145 14.22 10.20 -3.77
CA ARG A 145 14.57 8.82 -4.13
C ARG A 145 13.68 8.36 -5.27
N ILE A 146 14.22 7.52 -6.15
CA ILE A 146 13.46 6.74 -7.13
C ILE A 146 13.73 5.27 -6.85
N GLU A 147 12.68 4.46 -6.79
CA GLU A 147 12.78 3.02 -6.56
C GLU A 147 11.97 2.26 -7.62
N LEU A 148 12.54 1.13 -8.08
CA LEU A 148 11.92 0.22 -9.03
C LEU A 148 11.38 -1.00 -8.26
N GLN A 149 10.31 -0.80 -7.50
CA GLN A 149 9.71 -1.82 -6.66
C GLN A 149 9.01 -2.88 -7.50
N THR A 150 9.34 -4.15 -7.25
CA THR A 150 8.73 -5.32 -7.88
C THR A 150 8.14 -6.21 -6.79
N ILE A 151 6.93 -6.67 -6.99
CA ILE A 151 6.17 -7.55 -6.09
C ILE A 151 6.13 -8.94 -6.72
N PHE A 152 6.49 -9.96 -5.95
CA PHE A 152 6.59 -11.35 -6.39
C PHE A 152 5.45 -12.17 -5.78
N PRO A 153 4.73 -13.02 -6.55
CA PRO A 153 3.60 -13.81 -6.07
C PRO A 153 4.06 -14.95 -5.15
N THR A 154 4.52 -14.61 -3.97
CA THR A 154 5.04 -15.54 -2.96
C THR A 154 4.10 -15.75 -1.78
N GLY A 155 3.06 -14.92 -1.71
CA GLY A 155 2.12 -14.88 -0.61
C GLY A 155 1.10 -16.01 -0.65
N LYS A 156 0.40 -16.16 0.48
CA LYS A 156 -0.71 -17.11 0.59
C LYS A 156 -1.89 -16.65 -0.25
N TYR A 157 -2.33 -17.49 -1.18
CA TYR A 157 -3.44 -17.24 -2.09
C TYR A 157 -4.37 -18.46 -2.21
N ASP A 158 -5.66 -18.20 -2.36
CA ASP A 158 -6.70 -19.18 -2.69
C ASP A 158 -7.74 -18.47 -3.58
N VAL A 159 -7.91 -18.96 -4.81
CA VAL A 159 -8.82 -18.41 -5.81
C VAL A 159 -10.29 -18.38 -5.35
N ASN A 160 -10.66 -19.24 -4.38
CA ASN A 160 -12.02 -19.29 -3.81
C ASN A 160 -12.24 -18.26 -2.68
N LYS A 161 -11.23 -17.48 -2.35
CA LYS A 161 -11.28 -16.44 -1.32
C LYS A 161 -11.24 -15.06 -1.96
N ALA A 162 -12.13 -14.18 -1.52
CA ALA A 162 -12.18 -12.81 -2.01
C ALA A 162 -11.04 -11.95 -1.44
N LEU A 163 -10.62 -12.22 -0.19
CA LEU A 163 -9.53 -11.52 0.46
C LEU A 163 -8.39 -12.50 0.75
N ASN A 164 -7.21 -12.19 0.28
CA ASN A 164 -6.02 -13.00 0.40
C ASN A 164 -4.83 -12.18 0.92
N PRO A 165 -3.90 -12.77 1.71
CA PRO A 165 -2.63 -12.14 2.06
C PRO A 165 -1.75 -11.84 0.85
N GLY A 166 -1.72 -12.69 -0.17
CA GLY A 166 -1.04 -12.52 -1.45
C GLY A 166 -2.00 -12.32 -2.60
N SER A 167 -1.52 -11.79 -3.72
CA SER A 167 -2.32 -11.45 -4.92
C SER A 167 -2.18 -12.47 -6.07
N ASN A 168 -1.18 -13.35 -5.97
CA ASN A 168 -0.87 -14.35 -7.02
C ASN A 168 -0.53 -13.73 -8.39
N VAL A 169 -0.01 -12.50 -8.40
CA VAL A 169 0.44 -11.80 -9.60
C VAL A 169 1.83 -11.21 -9.39
N TYR A 170 2.60 -11.08 -10.47
CA TYR A 170 3.73 -10.17 -10.48
C TYR A 170 3.21 -8.75 -10.60
N ALA A 171 3.73 -7.82 -9.78
CA ALA A 171 3.42 -6.42 -9.95
C ALA A 171 4.70 -5.58 -10.01
N PHE A 172 4.65 -4.51 -10.79
CA PHE A 172 5.70 -3.50 -10.88
C PHE A 172 5.12 -2.18 -10.42
N ASP A 173 5.70 -1.64 -9.34
CA ASP A 173 5.20 -0.49 -8.59
C ASP A 173 6.31 0.54 -8.34
N PRO A 174 6.97 1.06 -9.43
CA PRO A 174 8.00 2.07 -9.28
C PRO A 174 7.46 3.33 -8.64
N TYR A 175 8.31 4.00 -7.84
CA TYR A 175 7.91 5.24 -7.21
C TYR A 175 8.99 6.31 -7.22
N TRP A 176 8.52 7.56 -7.10
CA TRP A 176 9.32 8.72 -6.78
C TRP A 176 8.88 9.28 -5.42
N ALA A 177 9.79 9.23 -4.43
CA ALA A 177 9.58 9.81 -3.12
C ALA A 177 10.44 11.07 -2.95
N GLY A 178 9.90 12.06 -2.27
CA GLY A 178 10.63 13.29 -2.01
C GLY A 178 10.11 14.05 -0.80
N THR A 179 10.96 14.90 -0.25
CA THR A 179 10.62 15.86 0.79
C THR A 179 11.18 17.21 0.41
N TRP A 180 10.30 18.21 0.44
CA TRP A 180 10.63 19.62 0.31
C TRP A 180 10.53 20.30 1.67
N PHE A 181 11.63 20.91 2.11
CA PHE A 181 11.68 21.74 3.31
C PHE A 181 11.31 23.18 2.95
N ILE A 182 10.05 23.54 3.18
CA ILE A 182 9.50 24.88 2.94
C ILE A 182 10.18 25.89 3.87
N THR A 183 10.40 25.47 5.11
CA THR A 183 11.25 26.12 6.11
C THR A 183 12.04 25.06 6.87
N PRO A 184 13.03 25.38 7.69
CA PRO A 184 13.72 24.38 8.52
C PRO A 184 12.79 23.52 9.40
N LYS A 185 11.59 24.03 9.75
CA LYS A 185 10.60 23.31 10.56
C LYS A 185 9.43 22.74 9.80
N LEU A 186 9.04 23.33 8.66
CA LEU A 186 7.89 22.91 7.86
C LEU A 186 8.35 22.16 6.62
N SER A 187 7.83 20.95 6.43
CA SER A 187 8.12 20.13 5.25
C SER A 187 6.86 19.59 4.61
N ALA A 188 6.91 19.40 3.30
CA ALA A 188 5.96 18.63 2.51
C ALA A 188 6.67 17.40 1.93
N SER A 189 6.04 16.24 2.01
CA SER A 189 6.58 14.96 1.54
C SER A 189 5.59 14.27 0.63
N TRP A 190 6.11 13.50 -0.31
CA TRP A 190 5.29 12.70 -1.21
C TRP A 190 5.99 11.40 -1.57
N ARG A 191 5.19 10.40 -1.96
CA ARG A 191 5.60 9.20 -2.66
C ARG A 191 4.56 8.92 -3.73
N LEU A 192 4.96 8.97 -4.99
CA LEU A 192 4.11 8.85 -6.16
C LEU A 192 4.44 7.53 -6.86
N HIS A 193 3.46 6.67 -7.02
CA HIS A 193 3.60 5.34 -7.59
C HIS A 193 2.82 5.18 -8.89
N TYR A 194 3.31 4.29 -9.74
CA TYR A 194 2.57 3.75 -10.86
C TYR A 194 2.54 2.24 -10.77
N LEU A 195 1.35 1.66 -10.68
CA LEU A 195 1.15 0.24 -10.49
C LEU A 195 0.72 -0.44 -11.78
N TRP A 196 1.44 -1.50 -12.14
CA TRP A 196 1.08 -2.46 -13.15
C TRP A 196 1.16 -3.87 -12.58
N SER A 197 0.22 -4.76 -12.93
CA SER A 197 0.26 -6.18 -12.56
C SER A 197 0.10 -7.09 -13.77
N SER A 198 0.66 -8.31 -13.64
CA SER A 198 0.38 -9.38 -14.58
C SER A 198 -1.04 -9.92 -14.39
N GLU A 199 -1.49 -10.74 -15.34
CA GLU A 199 -2.69 -11.55 -15.15
C GLU A 199 -2.49 -12.61 -14.08
N ASN A 200 -3.53 -12.87 -13.29
CA ASN A 200 -3.61 -14.00 -12.38
C ASN A 200 -4.13 -15.21 -13.14
N ASN A 201 -3.26 -16.20 -13.35
CA ASN A 201 -3.53 -17.38 -14.18
C ASN A 201 -4.56 -18.36 -13.55
N GLU A 202 -5.01 -18.14 -12.32
CA GLU A 202 -6.02 -19.01 -11.69
C GLU A 202 -7.45 -18.53 -11.94
N ASN A 203 -7.64 -17.25 -12.28
CA ASN A 203 -8.97 -16.65 -12.51
C ASN A 203 -9.04 -15.79 -13.76
N ASP A 204 -7.95 -15.71 -14.54
CA ASP A 204 -7.81 -14.95 -15.79
C ASP A 204 -8.14 -13.45 -15.60
N ILE A 205 -7.83 -12.89 -14.41
CA ILE A 205 -8.01 -11.48 -14.08
C ILE A 205 -6.69 -10.75 -14.11
N GLN A 206 -6.64 -9.65 -14.85
CA GLN A 206 -5.58 -8.64 -14.78
C GLN A 206 -6.17 -7.34 -14.25
N ALA A 207 -5.77 -6.92 -13.06
CA ALA A 207 -6.19 -5.64 -12.49
C ALA A 207 -5.78 -4.47 -13.38
N GLY A 208 -6.62 -3.45 -13.47
CA GLY A 208 -6.31 -2.23 -14.19
C GLY A 208 -5.06 -1.55 -13.63
N GLN A 209 -4.32 -0.87 -14.49
CA GLN A 209 -3.19 -0.05 -14.06
C GLN A 209 -3.69 1.05 -13.12
N ALA A 210 -2.88 1.41 -12.11
CA ALA A 210 -3.27 2.41 -11.14
C ALA A 210 -2.14 3.41 -10.84
N PHE A 211 -2.53 4.60 -10.46
CA PHE A 211 -1.67 5.58 -9.81
C PHE A 211 -2.03 5.60 -8.32
N HIS A 212 -1.02 5.61 -7.45
CA HIS A 212 -1.27 5.90 -6.05
C HIS A 212 -0.20 6.81 -5.46
N ALA A 213 -0.57 7.54 -4.43
CA ALA A 213 0.30 8.52 -3.80
C ALA A 213 0.12 8.54 -2.29
N ASN A 214 1.20 8.73 -1.56
CA ASN A 214 1.19 9.15 -0.17
C ASN A 214 1.67 10.60 -0.11
N LEU A 215 0.95 11.45 0.61
CA LEU A 215 1.22 12.89 0.73
C LEU A 215 1.25 13.26 2.21
N ALA A 216 2.15 14.14 2.62
CA ALA A 216 2.22 14.58 4.00
C ALA A 216 2.76 16.00 4.13
N ALA A 217 2.26 16.72 5.12
CA ALA A 217 2.83 18.00 5.57
C ALA A 217 3.09 17.91 7.06
N SER A 218 4.31 18.26 7.49
CA SER A 218 4.68 18.14 8.90
C SER A 218 5.43 19.37 9.42
N TYR A 219 5.17 19.70 10.67
CA TYR A 219 5.85 20.75 11.40
C TYR A 219 6.65 20.20 12.57
N GLU A 220 7.89 20.63 12.69
CA GLU A 220 8.78 20.25 13.79
C GLU A 220 8.44 21.07 15.05
N VAL A 221 7.85 20.40 16.03
CA VAL A 221 7.40 21.00 17.30
C VAL A 221 8.56 21.05 18.31
N VAL A 222 9.28 19.91 18.41
CA VAL A 222 10.50 19.81 19.23
C VAL A 222 11.67 19.53 18.30
N PRO A 223 12.71 20.38 18.26
CA PRO A 223 13.82 20.23 17.32
C PRO A 223 14.43 18.83 17.38
N HIS A 224 14.51 18.18 16.20
CA HIS A 224 15.07 16.84 15.97
C HIS A 224 14.41 15.71 16.77
N GLN A 225 13.30 15.94 17.48
CA GLN A 225 12.64 14.93 18.31
C GLN A 225 11.18 14.70 17.92
N LEU A 226 10.40 15.75 17.66
CA LEU A 226 8.96 15.60 17.44
C LEU A 226 8.47 16.43 16.26
N ARG A 227 7.83 15.75 15.33
CA ARG A 227 7.06 16.36 14.24
C ARG A 227 5.60 15.91 14.31
N VAL A 228 4.70 16.83 14.02
CA VAL A 228 3.26 16.54 13.91
C VAL A 228 2.76 17.09 12.58
N GLY A 229 1.67 16.53 12.08
CA GLY A 229 1.15 17.02 10.82
C GLY A 229 -0.06 16.25 10.30
N ILE A 230 -0.34 16.46 9.02
CA ILE A 230 -1.42 15.83 8.29
C ILE A 230 -0.79 14.95 7.21
N ASN A 231 -1.32 13.77 7.04
CA ASN A 231 -0.96 12.85 5.97
C ASN A 231 -2.21 12.33 5.28
N GLY A 232 -2.03 11.89 4.04
CA GLY A 232 -3.08 11.30 3.26
C GLY A 232 -2.50 10.40 2.19
N TYR A 233 -3.37 9.64 1.57
CA TYR A 233 -3.09 8.85 0.39
C TYR A 233 -4.24 8.96 -0.61
N TRP A 234 -3.92 8.69 -1.85
CA TRP A 234 -4.87 8.60 -2.94
C TRP A 234 -4.49 7.43 -3.84
N LEU A 235 -5.48 6.64 -4.23
CA LEU A 235 -5.36 5.65 -5.28
C LEU A 235 -6.42 5.93 -6.32
N LYS A 236 -6.05 5.84 -7.60
CA LYS A 236 -6.98 5.88 -8.74
C LYS A 236 -6.53 4.88 -9.78
N GLN A 237 -7.45 4.00 -10.16
CA GLN A 237 -7.30 3.13 -11.31
C GLN A 237 -7.33 3.97 -12.60
N LEU A 238 -6.46 3.66 -13.54
CA LEU A 238 -6.24 4.41 -14.79
C LEU A 238 -6.72 3.67 -16.04
N SER A 239 -6.95 2.37 -15.92
CA SER A 239 -7.47 1.54 -17.02
C SER A 239 -8.37 0.45 -16.46
N ASP A 240 -9.29 -0.05 -17.29
CA ASP A 240 -10.19 -1.12 -16.90
C ASP A 240 -9.44 -2.38 -16.50
N THR A 241 -9.97 -3.11 -15.51
CA THR A 241 -9.61 -4.49 -15.22
C THR A 241 -10.02 -5.37 -16.41
N LYS A 242 -9.25 -6.41 -16.69
CA LYS A 242 -9.56 -7.40 -17.71
C LYS A 242 -9.85 -8.74 -17.06
N GLN A 243 -10.88 -9.41 -17.52
CA GLN A 243 -11.16 -10.81 -17.21
C GLN A 243 -11.31 -11.61 -18.52
N ASN A 244 -10.55 -12.67 -18.68
CA ASN A 244 -10.47 -13.43 -19.94
C ASN A 244 -10.16 -12.50 -21.13
N GLY A 245 -9.34 -11.47 -20.95
CA GLY A 245 -9.01 -10.48 -21.96
C GLY A 245 -10.09 -9.42 -22.25
N ALA A 246 -11.30 -9.55 -21.71
CA ALA A 246 -12.38 -8.58 -21.87
C ALA A 246 -12.36 -7.54 -20.73
N ALA A 247 -12.56 -6.26 -21.08
CA ALA A 247 -12.62 -5.18 -20.09
C ALA A 247 -13.85 -5.31 -19.18
N ILE A 248 -13.64 -5.11 -17.89
CA ILE A 248 -14.69 -4.96 -16.88
C ILE A 248 -14.62 -3.51 -16.42
N PRO A 249 -15.72 -2.73 -16.49
CA PRO A 249 -15.73 -1.37 -15.98
C PRO A 249 -15.66 -1.38 -14.45
N ASP A 250 -14.51 -1.00 -13.90
CA ASP A 250 -14.25 -0.84 -12.49
C ASP A 250 -13.27 0.32 -12.29
N ASP A 251 -13.75 1.45 -11.89
CA ASP A 251 -12.95 2.67 -11.70
C ASP A 251 -12.51 2.80 -10.23
N GLU A 252 -11.68 1.87 -9.75
CA GLU A 252 -11.27 1.86 -8.35
C GLU A 252 -10.60 3.17 -7.92
N GLN A 253 -11.07 3.73 -6.82
CA GLN A 253 -10.56 4.95 -6.22
C GLN A 253 -10.69 4.93 -4.70
N VAL A 254 -9.79 5.63 -4.01
CA VAL A 254 -9.94 5.99 -2.59
C VAL A 254 -9.03 7.15 -2.22
N VAL A 255 -9.49 7.96 -1.28
CA VAL A 255 -8.71 8.99 -0.59
C VAL A 255 -8.75 8.70 0.90
N GLY A 256 -7.59 8.69 1.55
CA GLY A 256 -7.49 8.65 3.01
C GLY A 256 -6.77 9.89 3.51
N ILE A 257 -7.24 10.48 4.61
CA ILE A 257 -6.63 11.65 5.24
C ILE A 257 -6.67 11.53 6.75
N GLY A 258 -5.65 12.05 7.43
CA GLY A 258 -5.65 12.11 8.89
C GLY A 258 -4.36 12.63 9.49
N PRO A 259 -4.28 12.69 10.83
CA PRO A 259 -3.13 13.17 11.56
C PRO A 259 -1.97 12.16 11.57
N GLY A 260 -0.77 12.69 11.77
CA GLY A 260 0.42 11.89 11.99
C GLY A 260 1.37 12.51 12.99
N VAL A 261 2.20 11.65 13.56
CA VAL A 261 3.28 12.01 14.49
C VAL A 261 4.54 11.26 14.12
N LEU A 262 5.67 11.94 14.16
CA LEU A 262 7.01 11.35 14.10
C LEU A 262 7.76 11.69 15.38
N ALA A 263 8.11 10.67 16.15
CA ALA A 263 9.01 10.78 17.30
C ALA A 263 10.38 10.21 16.94
N SER A 264 11.43 11.02 17.10
CA SER A 264 12.82 10.63 16.88
C SER A 264 13.52 10.50 18.24
N PHE A 265 13.87 9.27 18.61
CA PHE A 265 14.57 8.98 19.88
C PHE A 265 16.07 9.23 19.77
N SER A 266 16.58 9.15 18.55
CA SER A 266 17.96 9.51 18.16
C SER A 266 17.99 9.80 16.66
N GLN A 267 19.14 10.16 16.13
CA GLN A 267 19.35 10.26 14.67
C GLN A 267 19.23 8.90 13.93
N HIS A 268 19.15 7.79 14.66
CA HIS A 268 19.09 6.42 14.12
C HIS A 268 17.76 5.73 14.38
N THR A 269 16.92 6.23 15.29
CA THR A 269 15.72 5.51 15.74
C THR A 269 14.50 6.42 15.73
N HIS A 270 13.49 6.00 14.97
CA HIS A 270 12.30 6.79 14.71
C HIS A 270 11.03 5.94 14.84
N LEU A 271 9.96 6.56 15.33
CA LEU A 271 8.63 5.98 15.42
C LEU A 271 7.63 6.93 14.76
N PHE A 272 6.85 6.40 13.81
CA PHE A 272 5.76 7.10 13.16
C PHE A 272 4.43 6.51 13.61
N LEU A 273 3.47 7.37 13.89
CA LEU A 273 2.08 7.01 14.19
C LEU A 273 1.18 7.80 13.25
N ASN A 274 0.35 7.10 12.48
CA ASN A 274 -0.56 7.74 11.54
C ASN A 274 -1.96 7.12 11.66
N ALA A 275 -2.98 7.96 11.48
CA ALA A 275 -4.35 7.52 11.35
C ALA A 275 -4.95 8.11 10.08
N TYR A 276 -5.87 7.36 9.44
CA TYR A 276 -6.54 7.80 8.22
C TYR A 276 -8.01 7.42 8.27
N TRP A 277 -8.84 8.32 7.79
CA TRP A 277 -10.25 8.09 7.50
C TRP A 277 -10.42 8.16 5.98
N GLU A 278 -10.98 7.09 5.43
CA GLU A 278 -11.20 6.98 3.99
C GLU A 278 -12.47 7.73 3.56
N THR A 279 -12.41 8.29 2.36
CA THR A 279 -13.52 8.94 1.66
C THR A 279 -13.34 8.77 0.15
N ALA A 280 -14.38 9.10 -0.63
CA ALA A 280 -14.37 9.00 -2.08
C ALA A 280 -13.93 7.61 -2.57
N ALA A 281 -14.31 6.57 -1.84
CA ALA A 281 -14.09 5.19 -2.28
C ALA A 281 -15.08 4.85 -3.41
N GLU A 282 -14.56 4.23 -4.46
CA GLU A 282 -15.31 3.70 -5.61
C GLU A 282 -14.80 2.28 -5.88
N TYR A 283 -15.69 1.32 -6.09
CA TYR A 283 -15.40 -0.11 -6.34
C TYR A 283 -14.48 -0.77 -5.31
N ARG A 284 -14.62 -0.37 -4.03
CA ARG A 284 -13.81 -0.92 -2.94
C ARG A 284 -14.40 -0.67 -1.55
N PRO A 285 -13.90 -1.35 -0.49
CA PRO A 285 -14.25 -1.00 0.88
C PRO A 285 -13.79 0.42 1.23
N GLN A 286 -14.59 1.12 2.08
CA GLN A 286 -14.27 2.40 2.67
C GLN A 286 -14.20 2.28 4.20
N GLY A 287 -13.06 2.61 4.78
CA GLY A 287 -12.84 2.38 6.20
C GLY A 287 -11.84 3.34 6.85
N GLN A 288 -11.12 2.80 7.80
CA GLN A 288 -10.14 3.53 8.61
C GLN A 288 -8.84 2.73 8.69
N ARG A 289 -7.69 3.44 8.76
CA ARG A 289 -6.37 2.83 8.93
C ARG A 289 -5.63 3.46 10.09
N PHE A 290 -4.96 2.63 10.85
CA PHE A 290 -4.08 3.05 11.95
C PHE A 290 -2.73 2.38 11.76
N ASN A 291 -1.67 3.20 11.63
CA ASN A 291 -0.32 2.73 11.33
C ASN A 291 0.65 3.07 12.42
N ILE A 292 1.50 2.10 12.74
CA ILE A 292 2.74 2.26 13.51
C ILE A 292 3.88 1.86 12.59
N ARG A 293 4.91 2.71 12.46
CA ARG A 293 6.15 2.40 11.75
C ARG A 293 7.34 2.70 12.64
N PHE A 294 8.11 1.69 12.95
CA PHE A 294 9.42 1.79 13.61
C PHE A 294 10.51 1.74 12.54
N VAL A 295 11.54 2.58 12.67
CA VAL A 295 12.71 2.60 11.78
C VAL A 295 13.98 2.69 12.62
N HIS A 296 14.95 1.82 12.33
CA HIS A 296 16.26 1.84 12.96
C HIS A 296 17.38 1.72 11.93
N HIS A 297 18.41 2.56 12.06
CA HIS A 297 19.64 2.51 11.28
C HIS A 297 20.76 1.87 12.09
N PHE A 298 21.34 0.80 11.56
CA PHE A 298 22.52 0.15 12.15
C PHE A 298 23.80 0.88 11.72
N LYS A 299 24.67 1.11 12.68
CA LYS A 299 26.00 1.71 12.46
C LYS A 299 26.99 0.69 11.89
#